data_81930ae6063ad38241e46e83b6b02761
#
_entry.id   81930ae6063ad38241e46e83b6b02761
#
_cell.length_a   1.000
_cell.length_b   1.000
_cell.length_c   1.000
_cell.angle_alpha   90.00
_cell.angle_beta   90.00
_cell.angle_gamma   90.00
#
_symmetry.space_group_name_H-M   'P 1'
#
loop_
_entity.id
_entity.type
_entity.pdbx_description
1 polymer ?
#
loop_
_entity_poly.entity_id
_entity_poly.type
_entity_poly.pdbx_seq_one_letter_code
_entity_poly.pdbx_strand_id
1 'polypeptide(L)'
;MKTICKPAISAIAALLMFAACGNAGAKTADRKDKETKTKGVVELDADAFMKKVYDMSGEELVYLGDKPAIVDFTASWCGPCQRIAPILEELAAEYKGKIVIYKVDIDKERGLAEAFNVSSIPAVLYIPTGADEPIMTIGARGKEKFVEEINKFLIQK
;
A
#
# COMPACT_ATOMS: atom_id res chain seq x y z
N MET A 1 -11.29 -53.37 -21.25
CA MET A 1 -10.84 -54.73 -20.93
C MET A 1 -9.69 -54.63 -19.96
N LYS A 2 -9.88 -55.26 -18.80
CA LYS A 2 -8.87 -55.86 -17.88
C LYS A 2 -7.93 -54.86 -17.16
N THR A 3 -7.76 -54.87 -15.91
CA THR A 3 -8.11 -55.60 -14.67
C THR A 3 -7.13 -55.11 -13.63
N ILE A 4 -7.64 -54.58 -12.55
CA ILE A 4 -7.44 -54.90 -11.14
C ILE A 4 -6.10 -55.58 -10.79
N CYS A 5 -5.35 -55.01 -9.87
CA CYS A 5 -4.79 -55.70 -8.71
C CYS A 5 -4.38 -54.73 -7.59
N LYS A 6 -5.12 -54.75 -6.47
CA LYS A 6 -4.57 -54.54 -5.13
C LYS A 6 -3.96 -55.86 -4.67
N PRO A 7 -2.96 -55.85 -3.78
CA PRO A 7 -3.24 -56.39 -2.47
C PRO A 7 -2.78 -55.51 -1.29
N ALA A 8 -3.51 -55.73 -0.23
CA ALA A 8 -3.33 -55.16 1.10
C ALA A 8 -2.33 -56.04 1.93
N ILE A 9 -2.06 -55.52 3.15
CA ILE A 9 -1.56 -56.19 4.36
C ILE A 9 -0.01 -56.15 4.49
N SER A 10 0.57 -55.51 5.51
CA SER A 10 0.57 -55.95 6.89
C SER A 10 1.21 -54.94 7.85
N ALA A 11 0.62 -54.80 9.01
CA ALA A 11 1.12 -54.09 10.15
C ALA A 11 2.40 -54.71 10.73
N ILE A 12 3.38 -53.89 11.11
CA ILE A 12 4.30 -54.21 12.22
C ILE A 12 4.56 -52.91 13.00
N ALA A 13 4.17 -52.90 14.23
CA ALA A 13 4.50 -51.90 15.24
C ALA A 13 6.00 -52.04 15.62
N ALA A 14 6.69 -50.91 15.68
CA ALA A 14 7.92 -50.77 16.43
C ALA A 14 7.97 -49.40 17.08
N LEU A 15 7.74 -49.38 18.34
CA LEU A 15 7.93 -48.33 19.33
C LEU A 15 9.42 -48.05 19.50
N LEU A 16 9.88 -46.86 19.18
CA LEU A 16 11.14 -46.32 19.69
C LEU A 16 10.99 -44.84 20.00
N MET A 17 10.98 -44.55 21.29
CA MET A 17 11.19 -43.22 21.85
C MET A 17 12.53 -42.68 21.42
N PHE A 18 12.55 -41.47 20.87
CA PHE A 18 13.70 -40.60 20.92
C PHE A 18 13.28 -39.20 21.33
N ALA A 19 13.97 -38.76 22.37
CA ALA A 19 13.78 -37.53 23.10
C ALA A 19 14.15 -36.28 22.27
N ALA A 20 13.44 -35.23 22.51
CA ALA A 20 13.76 -33.78 22.54
C ALA A 20 15.05 -33.33 21.83
N CYS A 21 14.89 -32.53 20.80
CA CYS A 21 15.79 -31.39 20.57
C CYS A 21 15.01 -30.23 19.94
N GLY A 22 15.18 -29.06 20.58
CA GLY A 22 14.49 -27.81 20.43
C GLY A 22 14.16 -27.35 19.02
N ASN A 23 12.89 -27.11 18.80
CA ASN A 23 12.39 -26.33 17.69
C ASN A 23 12.56 -24.85 18.04
N ALA A 24 13.67 -24.25 17.54
CA ALA A 24 13.77 -22.80 17.47
C ALA A 24 12.77 -22.33 16.40
N GLY A 25 11.53 -22.12 16.81
CA GLY A 25 10.50 -21.51 15.99
C GLY A 25 10.93 -20.09 15.64
N ALA A 26 11.36 -19.89 14.41
CA ALA A 26 11.41 -18.57 13.82
C ALA A 26 9.97 -18.01 13.84
N LYS A 27 9.70 -17.13 14.78
CA LYS A 27 8.49 -16.32 14.80
C LYS A 27 8.57 -15.39 13.58
N THR A 28 7.96 -15.79 12.48
CA THR A 28 7.51 -14.85 11.47
C THR A 28 6.55 -13.93 12.19
N ALA A 29 7.00 -12.70 12.46
CA ALA A 29 6.18 -11.65 13.01
C ALA A 29 5.09 -11.38 11.97
N ASP A 30 3.88 -11.82 12.29
CA ASP A 30 2.64 -11.42 11.64
C ASP A 30 2.52 -9.90 11.82
N ARG A 31 3.02 -9.15 10.84
CA ARG A 31 2.77 -7.70 10.75
C ARG A 31 1.32 -7.54 10.35
N LYS A 32 0.47 -7.46 11.33
CA LYS A 32 -0.91 -7.07 11.20
C LYS A 32 -0.94 -5.73 10.44
N ASP A 33 -1.49 -5.75 9.24
CA ASP A 33 -1.71 -4.58 8.38
C ASP A 33 -2.34 -3.46 9.23
N LYS A 34 -1.52 -2.46 9.62
CA LYS A 34 -1.97 -1.38 10.48
C LYS A 34 -2.46 -0.24 9.61
N GLU A 35 -3.67 -0.39 9.09
CA GLU A 35 -4.40 0.70 8.48
C GLU A 35 -4.93 1.63 9.57
N THR A 36 -4.37 2.84 9.68
CA THR A 36 -4.89 3.88 10.58
C THR A 36 -5.72 4.87 9.76
N LYS A 37 -7.04 4.79 9.87
CA LYS A 37 -7.96 5.76 9.24
C LYS A 37 -8.02 7.05 10.05
N THR A 38 -7.53 8.14 9.48
CA THR A 38 -7.72 9.50 10.01
C THR A 38 -8.69 10.21 9.08
N LYS A 39 -9.94 10.44 9.51
CA LYS A 39 -11.00 11.25 8.84
C LYS A 39 -11.09 11.13 7.30
N GLY A 40 -10.85 9.96 6.72
CA GLY A 40 -10.97 9.74 5.27
C GLY A 40 -9.65 9.61 4.52
N VAL A 41 -8.52 10.04 5.10
CA VAL A 41 -7.16 9.74 4.62
C VAL A 41 -6.71 8.42 5.24
N VAL A 42 -6.15 7.53 4.42
CA VAL A 42 -5.71 6.19 4.84
C VAL A 42 -4.19 6.15 4.90
N GLU A 43 -3.61 5.91 6.08
CA GLU A 43 -2.16 5.68 6.21
C GLU A 43 -1.83 4.27 5.75
N LEU A 44 -0.83 4.14 4.88
CA LEU A 44 -0.36 2.87 4.33
C LEU A 44 1.09 2.61 4.71
N ASP A 45 1.37 1.36 5.09
CA ASP A 45 2.71 0.78 5.02
C ASP A 45 2.99 0.20 3.62
N ALA A 46 4.21 -0.29 3.38
CA ALA A 46 4.62 -0.82 2.09
C ALA A 46 3.77 -2.02 1.65
N ASP A 47 3.42 -2.91 2.57
CA ASP A 47 2.63 -4.11 2.27
C ASP A 47 1.20 -3.74 1.85
N ALA A 48 0.58 -2.80 2.56
CA ALA A 48 -0.75 -2.29 2.22
C ALA A 48 -0.73 -1.47 0.93
N PHE A 49 0.35 -0.72 0.67
CA PHE A 49 0.54 0.03 -0.56
C PHE A 49 0.58 -0.91 -1.78
N MET A 50 1.39 -1.97 -1.72
CA MET A 50 1.50 -2.97 -2.79
C MET A 50 0.21 -3.76 -3.02
N LYS A 51 -0.63 -3.90 -2.01
CA LYS A 51 -1.94 -4.59 -2.12
C LYS A 51 -3.08 -3.69 -2.61
N LYS A 52 -3.00 -2.37 -2.40
CA LYS A 52 -4.13 -1.44 -2.61
C LYS A 52 -3.87 -0.39 -3.68
N VAL A 53 -2.61 -0.04 -3.93
CA VAL A 53 -2.25 1.06 -4.83
C VAL A 53 -1.57 0.52 -6.07
N TYR A 54 -0.40 -0.09 -5.93
CA TYR A 54 0.34 -0.60 -7.06
C TYR A 54 0.85 -2.03 -6.81
N ASP A 55 0.60 -2.91 -7.78
CA ASP A 55 1.38 -4.13 -7.90
C ASP A 55 2.77 -3.76 -8.45
N MET A 56 3.79 -4.03 -7.64
CA MET A 56 5.20 -3.75 -7.93
C MET A 56 5.99 -5.05 -8.14
N SER A 57 5.34 -6.19 -8.33
CA SER A 57 5.98 -7.50 -8.49
C SER A 57 6.53 -7.75 -9.89
N GLY A 58 6.05 -7.00 -10.89
CA GLY A 58 6.45 -7.06 -12.30
C GLY A 58 7.44 -5.97 -12.71
N GLU A 59 7.72 -5.88 -14.00
CA GLU A 59 8.54 -4.81 -14.59
C GLU A 59 7.77 -3.48 -14.71
N GLU A 60 6.45 -3.55 -14.74
CA GLU A 60 5.57 -2.38 -14.86
C GLU A 60 4.74 -2.20 -13.59
N LEU A 61 4.52 -0.94 -13.20
CA LEU A 61 3.62 -0.59 -12.09
C LEU A 61 2.17 -0.72 -12.55
N VAL A 62 1.42 -1.65 -11.96
CA VAL A 62 0.00 -1.84 -12.26
C VAL A 62 -0.84 -1.23 -11.15
N TYR A 63 -1.63 -0.20 -11.47
CA TYR A 63 -2.55 0.41 -10.52
C TYR A 63 -3.71 -0.54 -10.19
N LEU A 64 -3.94 -0.78 -8.89
CA LEU A 64 -4.93 -1.75 -8.39
C LEU A 64 -6.26 -1.11 -7.98
N GLY A 65 -6.33 0.22 -7.91
CA GLY A 65 -7.53 0.93 -7.48
C GLY A 65 -8.63 1.00 -8.54
N ASP A 66 -9.88 1.02 -8.08
CA ASP A 66 -11.07 1.24 -8.91
C ASP A 66 -11.42 2.72 -9.12
N LYS A 67 -10.74 3.62 -8.41
CA LYS A 67 -10.93 5.08 -8.42
C LYS A 67 -9.60 5.79 -8.48
N PRO A 68 -9.55 7.02 -9.01
CA PRO A 68 -8.35 7.82 -8.95
C PRO A 68 -7.88 7.99 -7.51
N ALA A 69 -6.57 8.07 -7.30
CA ALA A 69 -6.01 8.22 -5.97
C ALA A 69 -4.99 9.36 -5.87
N ILE A 70 -4.79 9.80 -4.63
CA ILE A 70 -3.70 10.68 -4.23
C ILE A 70 -2.88 9.93 -3.19
N VAL A 71 -1.54 10.00 -3.30
CA VAL A 71 -0.63 9.53 -2.26
C VAL A 71 0.22 10.69 -1.78
N ASP A 72 0.09 11.05 -0.49
CA ASP A 72 0.91 12.06 0.17
C ASP A 72 2.10 11.40 0.86
N PHE A 73 3.29 11.64 0.33
CA PHE A 73 4.55 11.26 0.97
C PHE A 73 4.95 12.33 1.97
N THR A 74 5.01 11.96 3.24
CA THR A 74 5.11 12.87 4.38
C THR A 74 6.08 12.35 5.44
N ALA A 75 6.39 13.18 6.45
CA ALA A 75 7.07 12.76 7.67
C ALA A 75 6.59 13.60 8.85
N SER A 76 6.72 13.06 10.06
CA SER A 76 6.24 13.70 11.30
C SER A 76 6.95 15.04 11.62
N TRP A 77 8.22 15.18 11.25
CA TRP A 77 9.05 16.38 11.44
C TRP A 77 8.87 17.44 10.35
N CYS A 78 8.14 17.13 9.28
CA CYS A 78 7.96 18.01 8.13
C CYS A 78 6.89 19.07 8.39
N GLY A 79 7.28 20.29 8.77
CA GLY A 79 6.34 21.40 9.00
C GLY A 79 5.43 21.74 7.81
N PRO A 80 5.94 21.82 6.56
CA PRO A 80 5.09 22.00 5.38
C PRO A 80 4.05 20.88 5.20
N CYS A 81 4.41 19.62 5.49
CA CYS A 81 3.49 18.47 5.40
C CYS A 81 2.35 18.59 6.42
N GLN A 82 2.65 19.04 7.63
CA GLN A 82 1.65 19.27 8.68
C GLN A 82 0.63 20.33 8.28
N ARG A 83 1.02 21.33 7.46
CA ARG A 83 0.08 22.36 6.98
C ARG A 83 -0.88 21.83 5.92
N ILE A 84 -0.47 20.88 5.09
CA ILE A 84 -1.37 20.32 4.06
C ILE A 84 -2.21 19.15 4.55
N ALA A 85 -1.83 18.49 5.64
CA ALA A 85 -2.56 17.34 6.19
C ALA A 85 -4.06 17.64 6.45
N PRO A 86 -4.46 18.74 7.13
CA PRO A 86 -5.88 19.05 7.32
C PRO A 86 -6.60 19.37 5.99
N ILE A 87 -5.91 19.95 5.01
CA ILE A 87 -6.46 20.20 3.68
C ILE A 87 -6.78 18.88 2.97
N LEU A 88 -5.88 17.91 3.04
CA LEU A 88 -6.10 16.59 2.45
C LEU A 88 -7.24 15.83 3.14
N GLU A 89 -7.40 15.98 4.47
CA GLU A 89 -8.55 15.42 5.20
C GLU A 89 -9.88 16.03 4.76
N GLU A 90 -9.93 17.35 4.56
CA GLU A 90 -11.11 18.02 4.02
C GLU A 90 -11.43 17.54 2.60
N LEU A 91 -10.43 17.48 1.73
CA LEU A 91 -10.57 16.99 0.35
C LEU A 91 -11.01 15.51 0.30
N ALA A 92 -10.51 14.67 1.20
CA ALA A 92 -10.96 13.29 1.30
C ALA A 92 -12.45 13.19 1.65
N ALA A 93 -12.98 14.12 2.45
CA ALA A 93 -14.41 14.19 2.75
C ALA A 93 -15.22 14.76 1.58
N GLU A 94 -14.75 15.83 0.93
CA GLU A 94 -15.43 16.49 -0.20
C GLU A 94 -15.52 15.60 -1.44
N TYR A 95 -14.44 14.86 -1.73
CA TYR A 95 -14.35 13.95 -2.87
C TYR A 95 -14.67 12.49 -2.52
N LYS A 96 -15.30 12.24 -1.37
CA LYS A 96 -15.68 10.90 -0.93
C LYS A 96 -16.43 10.14 -2.02
N GLY A 97 -15.94 8.94 -2.32
CA GLY A 97 -16.51 8.07 -3.35
C GLY A 97 -16.04 8.39 -4.78
N LYS A 98 -15.38 9.53 -5.02
CA LYS A 98 -14.81 9.91 -6.32
C LYS A 98 -13.31 9.62 -6.41
N ILE A 99 -12.56 9.95 -5.36
CA ILE A 99 -11.13 9.67 -5.24
C ILE A 99 -10.83 9.02 -3.90
N VAL A 100 -9.63 8.45 -3.77
CA VAL A 100 -9.09 7.95 -2.51
C VAL A 100 -7.82 8.73 -2.17
N ILE A 101 -7.63 9.12 -0.91
CA ILE A 101 -6.42 9.80 -0.46
C ILE A 101 -5.67 8.90 0.52
N TYR A 102 -4.43 8.61 0.20
CA TYR A 102 -3.50 7.83 1.00
C TYR A 102 -2.38 8.71 1.56
N LYS A 103 -1.79 8.27 2.66
CA LYS A 103 -0.62 8.87 3.27
C LYS A 103 0.44 7.81 3.51
N VAL A 104 1.70 8.13 3.18
CA VAL A 104 2.88 7.28 3.38
C VAL A 104 3.93 8.07 4.17
N ASP A 105 4.36 7.52 5.30
CA ASP A 105 5.44 8.09 6.13
C ASP A 105 6.79 7.60 5.58
N ILE A 106 7.57 8.51 5.00
CA ILE A 106 8.85 8.17 4.35
C ILE A 106 9.93 7.69 5.33
N ASP A 107 9.82 8.01 6.61
CA ASP A 107 10.79 7.52 7.62
C ASP A 107 10.56 6.05 7.91
N LYS A 108 9.30 5.60 7.83
CA LYS A 108 8.92 4.20 8.02
C LYS A 108 9.06 3.40 6.72
N GLU A 109 8.71 4.01 5.59
CA GLU A 109 8.56 3.36 4.29
C GLU A 109 9.58 3.90 3.27
N ARG A 110 10.87 3.86 3.62
CA ARG A 110 11.98 4.38 2.80
C ARG A 110 12.04 3.73 1.42
N GLY A 111 11.78 2.43 1.34
CA GLY A 111 11.76 1.70 0.07
C GLY A 111 10.72 2.23 -0.91
N LEU A 112 9.53 2.66 -0.41
CA LEU A 112 8.53 3.31 -1.27
C LEU A 112 9.00 4.70 -1.72
N ALA A 113 9.56 5.50 -0.81
CA ALA A 113 10.08 6.82 -1.16
C ALA A 113 11.17 6.74 -2.24
N GLU A 114 12.06 5.75 -2.17
CA GLU A 114 13.10 5.48 -3.16
C GLU A 114 12.49 5.02 -4.50
N ALA A 115 11.56 4.07 -4.47
CA ALA A 115 10.90 3.53 -5.67
C ALA A 115 10.16 4.62 -6.47
N PHE A 116 9.56 5.61 -5.79
CA PHE A 116 8.87 6.75 -6.41
C PHE A 116 9.76 7.99 -6.58
N ASN A 117 11.08 7.88 -6.36
CA ASN A 117 12.05 8.99 -6.48
C ASN A 117 11.66 10.24 -5.66
N VAL A 118 11.13 10.05 -4.46
CA VAL A 118 10.74 11.13 -3.56
C VAL A 118 11.98 11.81 -2.99
N SER A 119 12.41 12.88 -3.63
CA SER A 119 13.62 13.65 -3.24
C SER A 119 13.34 14.76 -2.24
N SER A 120 12.10 15.19 -2.09
CA SER A 120 11.69 16.27 -1.19
C SER A 120 10.23 16.10 -0.79
N ILE A 121 9.87 16.49 0.44
CA ILE A 121 8.52 16.41 0.97
C ILE A 121 7.95 17.78 1.38
N PRO A 122 6.61 17.95 1.33
CA PRO A 122 5.63 16.98 0.89
C PRO A 122 5.72 16.71 -0.60
N ALA A 123 5.58 15.44 -0.99
CA ALA A 123 5.46 15.01 -2.38
C ALA A 123 4.09 14.34 -2.55
N VAL A 124 3.34 14.78 -3.54
CA VAL A 124 1.97 14.34 -3.76
C VAL A 124 1.84 13.69 -5.13
N LEU A 125 1.56 12.40 -5.14
CA LEU A 125 1.37 11.59 -6.34
C LEU A 125 -0.12 11.52 -6.67
N TYR A 126 -0.48 11.96 -7.86
CA TYR A 126 -1.82 11.85 -8.43
C TYR A 126 -1.86 10.65 -9.36
N ILE A 127 -2.75 9.72 -9.10
CA ILE A 127 -2.89 8.47 -9.84
C ILE A 127 -4.26 8.46 -10.51
N PRO A 128 -4.32 8.75 -11.82
CA PRO A 128 -5.55 8.62 -12.58
C PRO A 128 -5.94 7.15 -12.76
N THR A 129 -7.19 6.89 -13.12
CA THR A 129 -7.62 5.55 -13.57
C THR A 129 -7.37 5.39 -15.07
N GLY A 130 -7.10 4.15 -15.49
CA GLY A 130 -6.88 3.84 -16.90
C GLY A 130 -5.41 3.87 -17.30
N ALA A 131 -5.12 4.23 -18.56
CA ALA A 131 -3.78 4.19 -19.15
C ALA A 131 -2.96 5.46 -18.95
N ASP A 132 -3.45 6.42 -18.17
CA ASP A 132 -2.76 7.68 -17.94
C ASP A 132 -1.65 7.54 -16.90
N GLU A 133 -0.53 8.19 -17.13
CA GLU A 133 0.61 8.16 -16.22
C GLU A 133 0.34 8.94 -14.92
N PRO A 134 0.84 8.46 -13.77
CA PRO A 134 0.77 9.17 -12.52
C PRO A 134 1.62 10.46 -12.56
N ILE A 135 1.18 11.49 -11.85
CA ILE A 135 1.84 12.79 -11.81
C ILE A 135 2.28 13.11 -10.40
N MET A 136 3.58 13.32 -10.22
CA MET A 136 4.16 13.74 -8.94
C MET A 136 4.28 15.27 -8.90
N THR A 137 3.85 15.87 -7.79
CA THR A 137 4.05 17.29 -7.50
C THR A 137 4.73 17.45 -6.15
N ILE A 138 5.63 18.42 -6.02
CA ILE A 138 6.45 18.64 -4.82
C ILE A 138 6.13 20.00 -4.18
N GLY A 139 6.13 20.03 -2.86
CA GLY A 139 5.94 21.24 -2.04
C GLY A 139 4.53 21.43 -1.53
N ALA A 140 4.40 22.19 -0.45
CA ALA A 140 3.12 22.53 0.16
C ALA A 140 2.37 23.56 -0.70
N ARG A 141 1.04 23.42 -0.76
CA ARG A 141 0.13 24.29 -1.52
C ARG A 141 -1.18 24.48 -0.79
N GLY A 142 -1.95 25.51 -1.16
CA GLY A 142 -3.27 25.77 -0.62
C GLY A 142 -4.34 24.84 -1.19
N LYS A 143 -5.50 24.84 -0.56
CA LYS A 143 -6.65 23.97 -0.94
C LYS A 143 -7.09 24.21 -2.39
N GLU A 144 -7.14 25.45 -2.82
CA GLU A 144 -7.58 25.83 -4.17
C GLU A 144 -6.69 25.16 -5.24
N LYS A 145 -5.37 25.11 -4.98
CA LYS A 145 -4.43 24.47 -5.89
C LYS A 145 -4.61 22.96 -5.93
N PHE A 146 -4.88 22.33 -4.80
CA PHE A 146 -5.24 20.91 -4.76
C PHE A 146 -6.50 20.60 -5.54
N VAL A 147 -7.55 21.44 -5.41
CA VAL A 147 -8.80 21.31 -6.16
C VAL A 147 -8.54 21.42 -7.66
N GLU A 148 -7.74 22.40 -8.10
CA GLU A 148 -7.34 22.54 -9.50
C GLU A 148 -6.62 21.30 -10.03
N GLU A 149 -5.64 20.78 -9.27
CA GLU A 149 -4.86 19.61 -9.63
C GLU A 149 -5.71 18.32 -9.66
N ILE A 150 -6.61 18.13 -8.68
CA ILE A 150 -7.56 17.01 -8.66
C ILE A 150 -8.44 17.03 -9.91
N ASN A 151 -9.02 18.18 -10.21
CA ASN A 151 -9.87 18.30 -11.39
C ASN A 151 -9.09 18.03 -12.68
N LYS A 152 -7.91 18.63 -12.80
CA LYS A 152 -7.07 18.52 -14.00
C LYS A 152 -6.53 17.10 -14.22
N PHE A 153 -6.06 16.45 -13.16
CA PHE A 153 -5.32 15.19 -13.29
C PHE A 153 -6.19 13.95 -13.08
N LEU A 154 -7.26 14.06 -12.28
CA LEU A 154 -8.01 12.89 -11.85
C LEU A 154 -9.47 12.84 -12.33
N ILE A 155 -10.11 14.00 -12.57
CA ILE A 155 -11.57 14.04 -12.81
C ILE A 155 -11.93 14.53 -14.22
N GLN A 156 -11.28 15.58 -14.71
CA GLN A 156 -11.60 16.19 -16.01
C GLN A 156 -10.78 15.53 -17.12
N LYS A 157 -11.32 14.43 -17.62
CA LYS A 157 -10.83 13.76 -18.85
C LYS A 157 -11.99 13.32 -19.71
#